data_094c2328cb11c2ae46d00a1b800e4d6c
#
_entry.id   094c2328cb11c2ae46d00a1b800e4d6c
#
_cell.length_a   1.000
_cell.length_b   1.000
_cell.length_c   1.000
_cell.angle_alpha   90.00
_cell.angle_beta   90.00
_cell.angle_gamma   90.00
#
_symmetry.space_group_name_H-M   'P 1'
#
loop_
_entity.id
_entity.type
_entity.pdbx_description
1 polymer ?
#
loop_
_entity_poly.entity_id
_entity_poly.type
_entity_poly.pdbx_seq_one_letter_code
_entity_poly.pdbx_strand_id
1 'polypeptide(L)'
;MFTEPYRKKPAALGKVLSMFEKKKKKQASPYAYMKDHNVPTNILITLGILLLFTAVSVVIFRLLPNSDGSHGVIYLVYSMALILIAMHTNGYVYSIVSSLVCVVFINYAFTYPYHKLNFTLSGYPLIFSCMLVINLLSCTLTAQLRKQQKVIMEREALLRTAELEKMRANLLRAVSHDLRTPLTGIIGNSSLYLEQADVMTDAEKKELIFSIQSDANWLLNLVENLLTVTRIQGDNLLINTRPEPVEEVVSEALERVKKRFPDVKIHASVPEEMLFIPMDPVLIEQVIINLIENAIVHSETNEPIDFTVSVTENKVSFCIKDYGKGIDPQKLPTLFDGGDASGMNSYDSRRGMGIGLSICKTIVRAHHGEIYCKNHENGAAFCFVLPKGEIKIES
;
A
#
# COMPACT_ATOMS: atom_id res chain seq x y z
N MET A 1 49.82 19.98 -24.58
CA MET A 1 49.66 20.83 -23.39
C MET A 1 48.18 21.24 -23.32
N PHE A 2 47.34 20.33 -22.80
CA PHE A 2 45.93 20.62 -22.52
C PHE A 2 45.61 20.11 -21.10
N THR A 3 45.39 21.08 -20.24
CA THR A 3 45.12 20.93 -18.81
C THR A 3 43.66 20.50 -18.60
N GLU A 4 43.44 19.49 -17.78
CA GLU A 4 42.13 19.08 -17.25
C GLU A 4 41.48 20.21 -16.47
N PRO A 5 40.15 20.34 -16.51
CA PRO A 5 39.43 21.01 -15.47
C PRO A 5 38.49 20.10 -14.69
N TYR A 6 38.75 20.04 -13.39
CA TYR A 6 37.81 20.12 -12.30
C TYR A 6 36.65 19.13 -12.23
N ARG A 7 36.86 18.02 -11.54
CA ARG A 7 35.80 17.16 -10.97
C ARG A 7 35.54 17.53 -9.50
N LYS A 8 34.83 18.62 -9.24
CA LYS A 8 34.20 18.84 -7.92
C LYS A 8 32.90 18.05 -7.87
N LYS A 9 32.88 16.94 -7.11
CA LYS A 9 31.62 16.27 -6.71
C LYS A 9 30.81 17.25 -5.87
N PRO A 10 29.53 17.48 -6.17
CA PRO A 10 28.73 18.40 -5.37
C PRO A 10 28.46 17.77 -3.99
N ALA A 11 28.91 18.45 -2.94
CA ALA A 11 28.70 18.08 -1.53
C ALA A 11 27.21 17.92 -1.13
N ALA A 12 26.32 18.42 -1.98
CA ALA A 12 24.87 18.25 -1.83
C ALA A 12 24.40 16.81 -2.00
N LEU A 13 25.02 16.04 -2.92
CA LEU A 13 24.62 14.65 -3.19
C LEU A 13 24.97 13.71 -2.02
N GLY A 14 26.10 13.97 -1.32
CA GLY A 14 26.49 13.24 -0.13
C GLY A 14 25.56 13.49 1.08
N LYS A 15 25.09 14.73 1.24
CA LYS A 15 24.10 15.07 2.27
C LYS A 15 22.73 14.45 2.00
N VAL A 16 22.30 14.42 0.76
CA VAL A 16 21.04 13.80 0.35
C VAL A 16 21.11 12.28 0.55
N LEU A 17 22.18 11.62 0.12
CA LEU A 17 22.38 10.19 0.36
C LEU A 17 22.47 9.83 1.85
N SER A 18 23.15 10.63 2.68
CA SER A 18 23.19 10.40 4.13
C SER A 18 21.86 10.68 4.84
N MET A 19 21.04 11.61 4.32
CA MET A 19 19.66 11.79 4.76
C MET A 19 18.76 10.61 4.37
N PHE A 20 18.94 10.04 3.18
CA PHE A 20 18.23 8.83 2.75
C PHE A 20 18.63 7.61 3.58
N GLU A 21 19.90 7.42 3.91
CA GLU A 21 20.34 6.34 4.81
C GLU A 21 19.84 6.51 6.25
N LYS A 22 19.82 7.74 6.78
CA LYS A 22 19.23 8.03 8.11
C LYS A 22 17.71 7.87 8.13
N LYS A 23 16.99 8.20 7.05
CA LYS A 23 15.54 7.96 6.93
C LYS A 23 15.21 6.48 6.77
N LYS A 24 16.04 5.69 6.07
CA LYS A 24 15.88 4.23 5.98
C LYS A 24 15.95 3.53 7.34
N LYS A 25 16.73 4.07 8.30
CA LYS A 25 16.79 3.57 9.69
C LYS A 25 15.60 3.99 10.57
N LYS A 26 14.76 4.93 10.14
CA LYS A 26 13.59 5.44 10.91
C LYS A 26 12.23 4.97 10.41
N GLN A 27 12.16 4.25 9.29
CA GLN A 27 10.96 3.52 8.93
C GLN A 27 10.81 2.40 9.97
N ALA A 28 9.79 2.53 10.81
CA ALA A 28 9.37 1.49 11.73
C ALA A 28 9.17 0.22 10.89
N SER A 29 10.16 -0.65 10.95
CA SER A 29 10.11 -1.98 10.38
C SER A 29 8.80 -2.61 10.87
N PRO A 30 8.03 -3.31 10.02
CA PRO A 30 6.92 -4.15 10.47
C PRO A 30 7.38 -5.19 11.52
N TYR A 31 8.68 -5.29 11.74
CA TYR A 31 9.36 -6.07 12.80
C TYR A 31 9.21 -5.49 14.22
N ALA A 32 8.53 -4.35 14.43
CA ALA A 32 8.34 -3.76 15.77
C ALA A 32 7.57 -4.67 16.74
N TYR A 33 6.91 -5.71 16.24
CA TYR A 33 6.22 -6.70 17.08
C TYR A 33 7.13 -7.80 17.62
N MET A 34 8.31 -8.02 17.04
CA MET A 34 9.37 -8.86 17.61
C MET A 34 10.40 -7.94 18.26
N LYS A 35 10.06 -7.35 19.40
CA LYS A 35 11.02 -6.66 20.24
C LYS A 35 12.07 -7.68 20.66
N ASP A 36 13.28 -7.56 20.12
CA ASP A 36 14.45 -8.15 20.77
C ASP A 36 14.54 -7.48 22.14
N HIS A 37 14.04 -8.18 23.16
CA HIS A 37 14.07 -7.68 24.52
C HIS A 37 15.55 -7.64 24.95
N ASN A 38 15.99 -6.50 25.42
CA ASN A 38 17.30 -6.34 26.02
C ASN A 38 17.43 -7.30 27.21
N VAL A 39 18.67 -7.71 27.53
CA VAL A 39 18.95 -8.60 28.67
C VAL A 39 18.20 -8.23 29.96
N PRO A 40 18.14 -6.95 30.41
CA PRO A 40 17.39 -6.58 31.62
C PRO A 40 15.87 -6.82 31.48
N THR A 41 15.30 -6.62 30.31
CA THR A 41 13.87 -6.86 30.08
C THR A 41 13.51 -8.33 30.16
N ASN A 42 14.34 -9.22 29.58
CA ASN A 42 14.16 -10.67 29.67
C ASN A 42 14.25 -11.16 31.13
N ILE A 43 15.19 -10.63 31.94
CA ILE A 43 15.29 -10.95 33.37
C ILE A 43 14.03 -10.48 34.09
N LEU A 44 13.54 -9.28 33.84
CA LEU A 44 12.35 -8.72 34.50
C LEU A 44 11.11 -9.54 34.17
N ILE A 45 10.91 -9.93 32.91
CA ILE A 45 9.81 -10.81 32.49
C ILE A 45 9.89 -12.16 33.18
N THR A 46 11.07 -12.77 33.20
CA THR A 46 11.30 -14.07 33.85
C THR A 46 10.97 -14.02 35.33
N LEU A 47 11.47 -13.01 36.07
CA LEU A 47 11.18 -12.82 37.47
C LEU A 47 9.70 -12.54 37.73
N GLY A 48 9.05 -11.71 36.90
CA GLY A 48 7.63 -11.40 37.03
C GLY A 48 6.75 -12.64 36.87
N ILE A 49 7.03 -13.48 35.85
CA ILE A 49 6.31 -14.74 35.64
C ILE A 49 6.53 -15.70 36.82
N LEU A 50 7.78 -15.88 37.27
CA LEU A 50 8.10 -16.76 38.39
C LEU A 50 7.40 -16.31 39.66
N LEU A 51 7.42 -15.03 39.99
CA LEU A 51 6.74 -14.48 41.16
C LEU A 51 5.22 -14.69 41.11
N LEU A 52 4.62 -14.42 39.96
CA LEU A 52 3.16 -14.64 39.78
C LEU A 52 2.78 -16.09 40.01
N PHE A 53 3.45 -17.00 39.35
CA PHE A 53 3.14 -18.43 39.45
C PHE A 53 3.50 -19.02 40.82
N THR A 54 4.52 -18.48 41.47
CA THR A 54 4.84 -18.82 42.89
C THR A 54 3.73 -18.39 43.83
N ALA A 55 3.17 -17.17 43.67
CA ALA A 55 2.04 -16.70 44.46
C ALA A 55 0.81 -17.61 44.26
N VAL A 56 0.50 -17.99 43.02
CA VAL A 56 -0.58 -18.92 42.70
C VAL A 56 -0.33 -20.28 43.37
N SER A 57 0.89 -20.82 43.30
CA SER A 57 1.26 -22.11 43.92
C SER A 57 1.13 -22.07 45.45
N VAL A 58 1.51 -20.97 46.09
CA VAL A 58 1.32 -20.80 47.56
C VAL A 58 -0.15 -20.76 47.95
N VAL A 59 -1.00 -20.09 47.14
CA VAL A 59 -2.46 -20.08 47.38
C VAL A 59 -3.03 -21.51 47.23
N ILE A 60 -2.68 -22.23 46.19
CA ILE A 60 -3.13 -23.61 45.98
C ILE A 60 -2.67 -24.52 47.14
N PHE A 61 -1.43 -24.38 47.56
CA PHE A 61 -0.90 -25.19 48.69
C PHE A 61 -1.63 -24.91 50.00
N ARG A 62 -2.06 -23.66 50.26
CA ARG A 62 -2.83 -23.28 51.43
C ARG A 62 -4.29 -23.76 51.39
N LEU A 63 -4.90 -23.75 50.19
CA LEU A 63 -6.31 -24.16 49.99
C LEU A 63 -6.51 -25.70 50.00
N LEU A 64 -5.46 -26.45 49.63
CA LEU A 64 -5.51 -27.93 49.52
C LEU A 64 -4.45 -28.57 50.43
N PRO A 65 -4.46 -28.33 51.75
CA PRO A 65 -3.52 -28.95 52.65
C PRO A 65 -3.81 -30.42 52.74
N ASN A 66 -2.80 -31.27 52.58
CA ASN A 66 -2.84 -32.74 52.75
C ASN A 66 -3.62 -33.55 51.68
N SER A 67 -3.93 -33.03 50.53
CA SER A 67 -4.40 -33.85 49.42
C SER A 67 -3.24 -34.39 48.60
N ASP A 68 -3.23 -35.69 48.31
CA ASP A 68 -2.22 -36.34 47.44
C ASP A 68 -2.13 -35.68 46.03
N GLY A 69 -3.16 -34.92 45.65
CA GLY A 69 -3.23 -34.18 44.38
C GLY A 69 -2.56 -32.82 44.39
N SER A 70 -2.32 -32.18 45.58
CA SER A 70 -1.81 -30.79 45.64
C SER A 70 -0.43 -30.63 45.02
N HIS A 71 0.44 -31.64 45.20
CA HIS A 71 1.79 -31.65 44.61
C HIS A 71 1.75 -31.70 43.08
N GLY A 72 0.86 -32.54 42.51
CA GLY A 72 0.70 -32.66 41.07
C GLY A 72 0.27 -31.36 40.40
N VAL A 73 -0.66 -30.65 41.04
CA VAL A 73 -1.13 -29.32 40.54
C VAL A 73 -0.02 -28.28 40.56
N ILE A 74 0.82 -28.25 41.60
CA ILE A 74 1.96 -27.32 41.70
C ILE A 74 2.96 -27.56 40.57
N TYR A 75 3.27 -28.82 40.21
CA TYR A 75 4.16 -29.11 39.09
C TYR A 75 3.57 -28.65 37.75
N LEU A 76 2.26 -28.79 37.54
CA LEU A 76 1.58 -28.26 36.34
C LEU A 76 1.65 -26.74 36.27
N VAL A 77 1.44 -26.04 37.37
CA VAL A 77 1.51 -24.58 37.45
C VAL A 77 2.91 -24.07 37.06
N TYR A 78 3.96 -24.71 37.60
CA TYR A 78 5.32 -24.31 37.23
C TYR A 78 5.71 -24.71 35.81
N SER A 79 5.22 -25.86 35.29
CA SER A 79 5.46 -26.19 33.87
C SER A 79 4.83 -25.16 32.94
N MET A 80 3.64 -24.65 33.28
CA MET A 80 2.99 -23.55 32.55
C MET A 80 3.82 -22.25 32.62
N ALA A 81 4.35 -21.91 33.79
CA ALA A 81 5.25 -20.77 33.93
C ALA A 81 6.50 -20.87 33.04
N LEU A 82 7.11 -22.07 32.98
CA LEU A 82 8.28 -22.32 32.14
C LEU A 82 7.98 -22.21 30.64
N ILE A 83 6.81 -22.67 30.19
CA ILE A 83 6.35 -22.52 28.81
C ILE A 83 6.18 -21.01 28.48
N LEU A 84 5.55 -20.23 29.37
CA LEU A 84 5.39 -18.78 29.18
C LEU A 84 6.74 -18.06 29.14
N ILE A 85 7.69 -18.42 29.98
CA ILE A 85 9.05 -17.88 29.94
C ILE A 85 9.69 -18.20 28.58
N ALA A 86 9.62 -19.43 28.09
CA ALA A 86 10.15 -19.81 26.78
C ALA A 86 9.50 -19.06 25.63
N MET A 87 8.22 -18.72 25.74
CA MET A 87 7.50 -17.93 24.72
C MET A 87 7.83 -16.44 24.72
N HIS A 88 8.10 -15.84 25.87
CA HIS A 88 8.27 -14.39 26.03
C HIS A 88 9.71 -13.92 26.13
N THR A 89 10.67 -14.82 26.42
CA THR A 89 12.10 -14.48 26.51
C THR A 89 12.88 -14.88 25.26
N ASN A 90 13.97 -14.18 24.99
CA ASN A 90 14.85 -14.45 23.85
C ASN A 90 16.03 -15.32 24.31
N GLY A 91 16.08 -16.55 23.81
CA GLY A 91 17.20 -17.48 24.02
C GLY A 91 16.95 -18.58 25.04
N TYR A 92 17.72 -19.66 24.91
CA TYR A 92 17.61 -20.86 25.75
C TYR A 92 18.05 -20.67 27.21
N VAL A 93 18.94 -19.70 27.44
CA VAL A 93 19.58 -19.50 28.74
C VAL A 93 18.55 -19.19 29.83
N TYR A 94 17.61 -18.27 29.55
CA TYR A 94 16.59 -17.88 30.53
C TYR A 94 15.67 -19.07 30.90
N SER A 95 15.27 -19.86 29.93
CA SER A 95 14.43 -21.03 30.13
C SER A 95 15.14 -22.14 30.92
N ILE A 96 16.42 -22.42 30.62
CA ILE A 96 17.19 -23.44 31.31
C ILE A 96 17.45 -23.01 32.78
N VAL A 97 17.89 -21.78 32.99
CA VAL A 97 18.13 -21.24 34.34
C VAL A 97 16.84 -21.24 35.16
N SER A 98 15.73 -20.78 34.57
CA SER A 98 14.43 -20.78 35.25
C SER A 98 13.98 -22.19 35.63
N SER A 99 14.19 -23.20 34.78
CA SER A 99 13.81 -24.57 35.09
C SER A 99 14.61 -25.14 36.27
N LEU A 100 15.90 -24.87 36.32
CA LEU A 100 16.73 -25.28 37.46
C LEU A 100 16.30 -24.58 38.77
N VAL A 101 16.06 -23.28 38.70
CA VAL A 101 15.54 -22.53 39.86
C VAL A 101 14.20 -23.05 40.32
N CYS A 102 13.27 -23.32 39.41
CA CYS A 102 11.93 -23.89 39.72
C CYS A 102 12.06 -25.27 40.42
N VAL A 103 12.91 -26.15 39.90
CA VAL A 103 13.12 -27.48 40.45
C VAL A 103 13.63 -27.39 41.90
N VAL A 104 14.66 -26.57 42.14
CA VAL A 104 15.21 -26.39 43.50
C VAL A 104 14.17 -25.72 44.41
N PHE A 105 13.45 -24.73 43.93
CA PHE A 105 12.44 -24.02 44.72
C PHE A 105 11.24 -24.91 45.08
N ILE A 106 10.73 -25.70 44.16
CA ILE A 106 9.63 -26.65 44.40
C ILE A 106 10.05 -27.69 45.45
N ASN A 107 11.27 -28.23 45.29
CA ASN A 107 11.82 -29.18 46.24
C ASN A 107 11.94 -28.60 47.66
N TYR A 108 12.38 -27.38 47.78
CA TYR A 108 12.57 -26.71 49.09
C TYR A 108 11.23 -26.28 49.72
N ALA A 109 10.31 -25.70 48.93
CA ALA A 109 9.14 -25.00 49.49
C ALA A 109 7.92 -25.91 49.61
N PHE A 110 7.73 -26.88 48.68
CA PHE A 110 6.49 -27.67 48.56
C PHE A 110 6.68 -29.15 48.73
N THR A 111 7.89 -29.62 49.08
CA THR A 111 8.16 -31.06 49.21
C THR A 111 8.49 -31.41 50.68
N TYR A 112 7.91 -32.50 51.19
CA TYR A 112 8.24 -32.98 52.54
C TYR A 112 9.62 -33.66 52.59
N PRO A 113 10.47 -33.41 53.62
CA PRO A 113 10.32 -32.45 54.73
C PRO A 113 10.52 -31.02 54.28
N TYR A 114 9.54 -30.12 54.52
CA TYR A 114 9.58 -28.72 54.11
C TYR A 114 10.82 -28.00 54.60
N HIS A 115 11.31 -27.06 53.80
CA HIS A 115 12.50 -26.26 54.07
C HIS A 115 13.83 -27.03 54.12
N LYS A 116 13.83 -28.26 53.59
CA LYS A 116 15.04 -29.07 53.41
C LYS A 116 15.10 -29.60 51.98
N LEU A 117 16.29 -29.59 51.39
CA LEU A 117 16.48 -30.18 50.06
C LEU A 117 16.57 -31.68 50.20
N ASN A 118 15.64 -32.40 49.58
CA ASN A 118 15.63 -33.85 49.61
C ASN A 118 15.39 -34.41 48.18
N PHE A 119 16.42 -34.98 47.59
CA PHE A 119 16.38 -35.60 46.26
C PHE A 119 16.29 -37.12 46.29
N THR A 120 16.19 -37.74 47.50
CA THR A 120 16.25 -39.16 47.66
C THR A 120 14.89 -39.86 47.65
N LEU A 121 13.77 -39.10 47.70
CA LEU A 121 12.42 -39.69 47.63
C LEU A 121 12.14 -40.22 46.23
N SER A 122 11.66 -41.47 46.16
CA SER A 122 11.32 -42.15 44.92
C SER A 122 10.24 -41.35 44.16
N GLY A 123 10.52 -40.99 42.91
CA GLY A 123 9.61 -40.26 42.02
C GLY A 123 9.99 -38.81 41.71
N TYR A 124 10.64 -38.06 42.62
CA TYR A 124 11.05 -36.69 42.38
C TYR A 124 12.07 -36.52 41.24
N PRO A 125 13.10 -37.38 41.10
CA PRO A 125 14.03 -37.25 39.97
C PRO A 125 13.35 -37.43 38.62
N LEU A 126 12.32 -38.28 38.55
CA LEU A 126 11.51 -38.50 37.32
C LEU A 126 10.70 -37.25 36.98
N ILE A 127 9.99 -36.64 37.94
CA ILE A 127 9.20 -35.43 37.74
C ILE A 127 10.09 -34.27 37.26
N PHE A 128 11.24 -34.09 37.90
CA PHE A 128 12.18 -33.03 37.53
C PHE A 128 12.77 -33.24 36.13
N SER A 129 13.12 -34.46 35.78
CA SER A 129 13.57 -34.79 34.43
C SER A 129 12.49 -34.54 33.38
N CYS A 130 11.23 -34.88 33.65
CA CYS A 130 10.10 -34.57 32.78
C CYS A 130 9.88 -33.09 32.60
N MET A 131 9.92 -32.28 33.68
CA MET A 131 9.82 -30.82 33.61
C MET A 131 10.93 -30.23 32.76
N LEU A 132 12.17 -30.69 32.91
CA LEU A 132 13.31 -30.23 32.15
C LEU A 132 13.15 -30.58 30.67
N VAL A 133 12.72 -31.79 30.34
CA VAL A 133 12.47 -32.24 28.96
C VAL A 133 11.35 -31.41 28.32
N ILE A 134 10.22 -31.21 29.00
CA ILE A 134 9.10 -30.37 28.50
C ILE A 134 9.58 -28.93 28.22
N ASN A 135 10.36 -28.36 29.12
CA ASN A 135 10.89 -27.02 28.96
C ASN A 135 11.84 -26.92 27.75
N LEU A 136 12.74 -27.89 27.59
CA LEU A 136 13.67 -27.95 26.47
C LEU A 136 12.95 -28.11 25.14
N LEU A 137 11.94 -28.97 25.07
CA LEU A 137 11.08 -29.15 23.89
C LEU A 137 10.31 -27.87 23.55
N SER A 138 9.73 -27.21 24.55
CA SER A 138 8.99 -25.95 24.35
C SER A 138 9.93 -24.85 23.85
N CYS A 139 11.13 -24.77 24.37
CA CYS A 139 12.14 -23.81 23.95
C CYS A 139 12.60 -24.04 22.50
N THR A 140 12.87 -25.29 22.13
CA THR A 140 13.29 -25.64 20.76
C THR A 140 12.16 -25.38 19.75
N LEU A 141 10.92 -25.75 20.08
CA LEU A 141 9.77 -25.51 19.24
C LEU A 141 9.53 -24.01 19.02
N THR A 142 9.57 -23.24 20.12
CA THR A 142 9.39 -21.76 20.02
C THR A 142 10.49 -21.12 19.17
N ALA A 143 11.74 -21.56 19.31
CA ALA A 143 12.85 -21.06 18.51
C ALA A 143 12.68 -21.40 17.02
N GLN A 144 12.23 -22.61 16.71
CA GLN A 144 11.93 -23.02 15.32
C GLN A 144 10.80 -22.19 14.72
N LEU A 145 9.69 -22.02 15.46
CA LEU A 145 8.56 -21.20 15.00
C LEU A 145 8.98 -19.74 14.71
N ARG A 146 9.75 -19.14 15.60
CA ARG A 146 10.28 -17.78 15.40
C ARG A 146 11.18 -17.70 14.15
N LYS A 147 12.04 -18.70 13.94
CA LYS A 147 12.89 -18.75 12.73
C LYS A 147 12.04 -18.87 11.46
N GLN A 148 11.03 -19.73 11.45
CA GLN A 148 10.13 -19.84 10.31
C GLN A 148 9.36 -18.55 10.02
N GLN A 149 8.81 -17.91 11.05
CA GLN A 149 8.13 -16.61 10.89
C GLN A 149 9.06 -15.54 10.29
N LYS A 150 10.31 -15.49 10.74
CA LYS A 150 11.29 -14.55 10.19
C LYS A 150 11.54 -14.78 8.70
N VAL A 151 11.73 -16.02 8.29
CA VAL A 151 11.93 -16.40 6.88
C VAL A 151 10.69 -16.08 6.03
N ILE A 152 9.48 -16.32 6.56
CA ILE A 152 8.23 -15.98 5.85
C ILE A 152 8.13 -14.48 5.62
N MET A 153 8.37 -13.66 6.66
CA MET A 153 8.34 -12.19 6.55
C MET A 153 9.39 -11.66 5.56
N GLU A 154 10.62 -12.19 5.59
CA GLU A 154 11.67 -11.81 4.63
C GLU A 154 11.25 -12.17 3.20
N ARG A 155 10.64 -13.32 3.01
CA ARG A 155 10.16 -13.77 1.71
C ARG A 155 9.01 -12.89 1.20
N GLU A 156 8.06 -12.53 2.04
CA GLU A 156 6.99 -11.59 1.69
C GLU A 156 7.52 -10.21 1.33
N ALA A 157 8.50 -9.70 2.06
CA ALA A 157 9.15 -8.43 1.74
C ALA A 157 9.85 -8.47 0.37
N LEU A 158 10.56 -9.56 0.07
CA LEU A 158 11.21 -9.76 -1.23
C LEU A 158 10.19 -9.89 -2.37
N LEU A 159 9.09 -10.60 -2.16
CA LEU A 159 8.02 -10.71 -3.17
C LEU A 159 7.40 -9.35 -3.47
N ARG A 160 7.10 -8.54 -2.45
CA ARG A 160 6.58 -7.18 -2.65
C ARG A 160 7.54 -6.30 -3.44
N THR A 161 8.83 -6.35 -3.14
CA THR A 161 9.82 -5.58 -3.90
C THR A 161 9.93 -6.05 -5.34
N ALA A 162 9.91 -7.37 -5.59
CA ALA A 162 9.93 -7.93 -6.94
C ALA A 162 8.67 -7.57 -7.74
N GLU A 163 7.49 -7.57 -7.12
CA GLU A 163 6.24 -7.13 -7.75
C GLU A 163 6.28 -5.65 -8.14
N LEU A 164 6.80 -4.77 -7.26
CA LEU A 164 6.98 -3.36 -7.56
C LEU A 164 7.95 -3.13 -8.72
N GLU A 165 9.07 -3.84 -8.76
CA GLU A 165 10.04 -3.75 -9.86
C GLU A 165 9.44 -4.28 -11.18
N LYS A 166 8.68 -5.37 -11.14
CA LYS A 166 7.95 -5.88 -12.31
C LYS A 166 6.93 -4.86 -12.82
N MET A 167 6.18 -4.24 -11.92
CA MET A 167 5.22 -3.19 -12.27
C MET A 167 5.93 -1.98 -12.92
N ARG A 168 7.04 -1.51 -12.33
CA ARG A 168 7.86 -0.44 -12.90
C ARG A 168 8.37 -0.78 -14.30
N ALA A 169 8.90 -2.00 -14.50
CA ALA A 169 9.38 -2.45 -15.80
C ALA A 169 8.26 -2.50 -16.85
N ASN A 170 7.07 -2.98 -16.47
CA ASN A 170 5.92 -3.02 -17.35
C ASN A 170 5.43 -1.61 -17.71
N LEU A 171 5.37 -0.69 -16.74
CA LEU A 171 5.03 0.71 -16.99
C LEU A 171 6.03 1.37 -17.96
N LEU A 172 7.33 1.20 -17.74
CA LEU A 172 8.35 1.77 -18.63
C LEU A 172 8.25 1.20 -20.06
N ARG A 173 7.93 -0.09 -20.21
CA ARG A 173 7.73 -0.71 -21.52
C ARG A 173 6.50 -0.15 -22.21
N ALA A 174 5.37 -0.05 -21.51
CA ALA A 174 4.14 0.53 -22.03
C ALA A 174 4.37 1.98 -22.45
N VAL A 175 4.93 2.81 -21.58
CA VAL A 175 5.26 4.22 -21.87
C VAL A 175 6.17 4.34 -23.10
N SER A 176 7.21 3.49 -23.21
CA SER A 176 8.13 3.53 -24.36
C SER A 176 7.45 3.18 -25.67
N HIS A 177 6.56 2.20 -25.66
CA HIS A 177 5.75 1.85 -26.83
C HIS A 177 4.85 3.01 -27.23
N ASP A 178 4.21 3.60 -26.27
CA ASP A 178 3.18 4.60 -26.42
C ASP A 178 3.76 5.97 -26.83
N LEU A 179 4.97 6.29 -26.40
CA LEU A 179 5.70 7.46 -26.91
C LEU A 179 6.16 7.26 -28.37
N ARG A 180 6.52 6.04 -28.76
CA ARG A 180 7.05 5.77 -30.10
C ARG A 180 6.04 6.01 -31.21
N THR A 181 4.80 5.60 -31.01
CA THR A 181 3.75 5.67 -32.04
C THR A 181 3.48 7.11 -32.52
N PRO A 182 3.10 8.07 -31.66
CA PRO A 182 2.86 9.46 -32.10
C PRO A 182 4.16 10.14 -32.56
N LEU A 183 5.30 9.82 -31.95
CA LEU A 183 6.58 10.36 -32.41
C LEU A 183 6.90 9.93 -33.84
N THR A 184 6.62 8.68 -34.17
CA THR A 184 6.76 8.16 -35.55
C THR A 184 5.77 8.86 -36.49
N GLY A 185 4.53 9.12 -36.04
CA GLY A 185 3.52 9.89 -36.78
C GLY A 185 3.97 11.32 -37.07
N ILE A 186 4.47 12.02 -36.05
CA ILE A 186 5.01 13.38 -36.20
C ILE A 186 6.15 13.41 -37.20
N ILE A 187 7.14 12.51 -37.06
CA ILE A 187 8.30 12.44 -37.95
C ILE A 187 7.84 12.10 -39.37
N GLY A 188 6.99 11.10 -39.56
CA GLY A 188 6.50 10.68 -40.87
C GLY A 188 5.71 11.80 -41.58
N ASN A 189 4.76 12.41 -40.88
CA ASN A 189 3.97 13.51 -41.46
C ASN A 189 4.82 14.75 -41.75
N SER A 190 5.82 15.03 -40.89
CA SER A 190 6.76 16.13 -41.14
C SER A 190 7.66 15.86 -42.36
N SER A 191 8.17 14.63 -42.51
CA SER A 191 8.98 14.23 -43.69
C SER A 191 8.14 14.30 -44.97
N LEU A 192 6.90 13.79 -44.93
CA LEU A 192 5.98 13.84 -46.07
C LEU A 192 5.68 15.27 -46.50
N TYR A 193 5.47 16.18 -45.53
CA TYR A 193 5.27 17.59 -45.79
C TYR A 193 6.51 18.23 -46.46
N LEU A 194 7.71 17.91 -45.95
CA LEU A 194 8.96 18.48 -46.52
C LEU A 194 9.26 17.96 -47.92
N GLU A 195 8.93 16.70 -48.23
CA GLU A 195 9.23 16.07 -49.51
C GLU A 195 8.21 16.42 -50.61
N GLN A 196 6.94 16.63 -50.23
CA GLN A 196 5.84 16.77 -51.19
C GLN A 196 5.03 18.06 -51.09
N ALA A 197 5.50 19.05 -50.31
CA ALA A 197 4.76 20.29 -50.11
C ALA A 197 4.43 21.05 -51.40
N ASP A 198 5.25 20.92 -52.43
CA ASP A 198 5.03 21.60 -53.71
C ASP A 198 3.95 21.01 -54.58
N VAL A 199 3.60 19.72 -54.35
CA VAL A 199 2.58 18.97 -55.10
C VAL A 199 1.28 18.79 -54.31
N MET A 200 1.28 19.05 -53.02
CA MET A 200 0.11 18.92 -52.13
C MET A 200 -0.83 20.11 -52.25
N THR A 201 -2.11 19.82 -52.13
CA THR A 201 -3.15 20.85 -51.95
C THR A 201 -3.09 21.48 -50.56
N ASP A 202 -3.62 22.68 -50.42
CA ASP A 202 -3.70 23.37 -49.13
C ASP A 202 -4.51 22.60 -48.08
N ALA A 203 -5.49 21.79 -48.52
CA ALA A 203 -6.27 20.92 -47.64
C ALA A 203 -5.41 19.79 -47.08
N GLU A 204 -4.63 19.09 -47.89
CA GLU A 204 -3.72 18.02 -47.49
C GLU A 204 -2.62 18.54 -46.54
N LYS A 205 -2.07 19.72 -46.83
CA LYS A 205 -1.10 20.39 -45.94
C LYS A 205 -1.68 20.65 -44.56
N LYS A 206 -2.91 21.17 -44.51
CA LYS A 206 -3.60 21.45 -43.23
C LYS A 206 -3.86 20.15 -42.47
N GLU A 207 -4.27 19.09 -43.12
CA GLU A 207 -4.51 17.79 -42.51
C GLU A 207 -3.23 17.21 -41.87
N LEU A 208 -2.08 17.27 -42.58
CA LEU A 208 -0.80 16.84 -42.04
C LEU A 208 -0.38 17.66 -40.80
N ILE A 209 -0.48 18.98 -40.87
CA ILE A 209 -0.14 19.85 -39.74
C ILE A 209 -1.07 19.61 -38.57
N PHE A 210 -2.36 19.41 -38.80
CA PHE A 210 -3.33 19.08 -37.75
C PHE A 210 -3.01 17.73 -37.10
N SER A 211 -2.63 16.72 -37.88
CA SER A 211 -2.18 15.42 -37.36
C SER A 211 -0.92 15.54 -36.50
N ILE A 212 0.08 16.32 -36.95
CA ILE A 212 1.30 16.59 -36.17
C ILE A 212 0.98 17.27 -34.85
N GLN A 213 0.12 18.29 -34.88
CA GLN A 213 -0.32 19.02 -33.68
C GLN A 213 -1.08 18.12 -32.72
N SER A 214 -1.96 17.26 -33.23
CA SER A 214 -2.70 16.29 -32.43
C SER A 214 -1.79 15.30 -31.72
N ASP A 215 -0.82 14.72 -32.43
CA ASP A 215 0.16 13.78 -31.88
C ASP A 215 1.08 14.44 -30.86
N ALA A 216 1.48 15.70 -31.08
CA ALA A 216 2.31 16.47 -30.14
C ALA A 216 1.54 16.79 -28.84
N ASN A 217 0.27 17.21 -28.94
CA ASN A 217 -0.57 17.46 -27.77
C ASN A 217 -0.83 16.18 -26.98
N TRP A 218 -0.99 15.06 -27.68
CA TRP A 218 -1.14 13.76 -27.04
C TRP A 218 0.11 13.35 -26.26
N LEU A 219 1.31 13.57 -26.80
CA LEU A 219 2.58 13.34 -26.12
C LEU A 219 2.72 14.21 -24.86
N LEU A 220 2.31 15.47 -24.93
CA LEU A 220 2.34 16.37 -23.78
C LEU A 220 1.49 15.83 -22.62
N ASN A 221 0.26 15.41 -22.92
CA ASN A 221 -0.63 14.83 -21.94
C ASN A 221 -0.06 13.52 -21.33
N LEU A 222 0.57 12.67 -22.15
CA LEU A 222 1.20 11.45 -21.67
C LEU A 222 2.33 11.76 -20.68
N VAL A 223 3.17 12.76 -20.96
CA VAL A 223 4.25 13.18 -20.07
C VAL A 223 3.70 13.73 -18.75
N GLU A 224 2.66 14.58 -18.79
CA GLU A 224 2.01 15.11 -17.59
C GLU A 224 1.42 14.00 -16.73
N ASN A 225 0.77 13.03 -17.36
CA ASN A 225 0.25 11.84 -16.69
C ASN A 225 1.37 11.00 -16.04
N LEU A 226 2.49 10.82 -16.72
CA LEU A 226 3.64 10.08 -16.19
C LEU A 226 4.28 10.79 -14.98
N LEU A 227 4.42 12.13 -15.05
CA LEU A 227 4.92 12.93 -13.93
C LEU A 227 4.00 12.82 -12.72
N THR A 228 2.69 12.77 -12.92
CA THR A 228 1.71 12.57 -11.85
C THR A 228 1.90 11.22 -11.17
N VAL A 229 2.04 10.11 -11.94
CA VAL A 229 2.30 8.77 -11.39
C VAL A 229 3.61 8.73 -10.62
N THR A 230 4.68 9.34 -11.13
CA THR A 230 5.98 9.34 -10.45
C THR A 230 5.97 10.14 -9.14
N ARG A 231 5.17 11.20 -9.04
CA ARG A 231 4.96 11.94 -7.79
C ARG A 231 4.24 11.10 -6.73
N ILE A 232 3.26 10.29 -7.14
CA ILE A 232 2.47 9.46 -6.23
C ILE A 232 3.23 8.18 -5.82
N GLN A 233 4.12 7.63 -6.65
CA GLN A 233 4.88 6.40 -6.39
C GLN A 233 6.17 6.60 -5.58
N GLY A 234 6.60 7.82 -5.29
CA GLY A 234 7.71 8.10 -4.37
C GLY A 234 7.42 7.55 -2.98
N ASP A 235 8.46 7.10 -2.24
CA ASP A 235 8.42 6.44 -0.91
C ASP A 235 7.66 7.19 0.21
N ASN A 236 7.09 8.33 -0.09
CA ASN A 236 6.10 9.04 0.72
C ASN A 236 4.94 9.42 -0.22
N LEU A 237 3.79 8.79 -0.04
CA LEU A 237 2.46 9.26 -0.46
C LEU A 237 2.17 10.64 0.18
N LEU A 238 2.97 11.65 -0.14
CA LEU A 238 2.73 13.02 0.28
C LEU A 238 1.77 13.66 -0.73
N ILE A 239 0.54 13.15 -0.76
CA ILE A 239 -0.56 13.91 -1.31
C ILE A 239 -0.81 15.04 -0.33
N ASN A 240 -0.75 16.25 -0.82
CA ASN A 240 -1.02 17.42 -0.01
C ASN A 240 -2.53 17.64 0.08
N THR A 241 -3.21 16.76 0.83
CA THR A 241 -4.65 16.89 1.03
C THR A 241 -4.94 18.06 1.96
N ARG A 242 -5.73 19.01 1.47
CA ARG A 242 -6.28 20.12 2.25
C ARG A 242 -7.80 20.12 2.10
N PRO A 243 -8.56 20.68 3.05
CA PRO A 243 -9.98 20.92 2.85
C PRO A 243 -10.16 21.91 1.68
N GLU A 244 -10.61 21.40 0.53
CA GLU A 244 -10.81 22.18 -0.69
C GLU A 244 -12.29 22.16 -1.08
N PRO A 245 -12.82 23.28 -1.61
CA PRO A 245 -14.22 23.36 -2.04
C PRO A 245 -14.42 22.52 -3.30
N VAL A 246 -15.33 21.58 -3.25
CA VAL A 246 -15.64 20.65 -4.36
C VAL A 246 -16.08 21.41 -5.60
N GLU A 247 -16.89 22.45 -5.44
CA GLU A 247 -17.42 23.25 -6.55
C GLU A 247 -16.31 23.93 -7.36
N GLU A 248 -15.28 24.45 -6.67
CA GLU A 248 -14.15 25.14 -7.32
C GLU A 248 -13.34 24.17 -8.18
N VAL A 249 -12.99 22.99 -7.62
CA VAL A 249 -12.23 21.96 -8.34
C VAL A 249 -13.00 21.42 -9.55
N VAL A 250 -14.31 21.24 -9.39
CA VAL A 250 -15.18 20.80 -10.49
C VAL A 250 -15.26 21.89 -11.57
N SER A 251 -15.43 23.16 -11.19
CA SER A 251 -15.54 24.26 -12.15
C SER A 251 -14.26 24.43 -12.95
N GLU A 252 -13.08 24.35 -12.32
CA GLU A 252 -11.78 24.41 -13.00
C GLU A 252 -11.60 23.25 -13.99
N ALA A 253 -11.96 22.03 -13.59
CA ALA A 253 -11.90 20.87 -14.46
C ALA A 253 -12.80 21.03 -15.70
N LEU A 254 -14.05 21.46 -15.48
CA LEU A 254 -15.01 21.67 -16.57
C LEU A 254 -14.58 22.80 -17.52
N GLU A 255 -14.01 23.89 -17.01
CA GLU A 255 -13.47 24.98 -17.86
C GLU A 255 -12.33 24.47 -18.75
N ARG A 256 -11.42 23.65 -18.22
CA ARG A 256 -10.31 23.08 -19.00
C ARG A 256 -10.82 22.16 -20.09
N VAL A 257 -11.79 21.28 -19.77
CA VAL A 257 -12.43 20.41 -20.76
C VAL A 257 -13.14 21.24 -21.85
N LYS A 258 -13.89 22.27 -21.48
CA LYS A 258 -14.62 23.13 -22.43
C LYS A 258 -13.69 23.91 -23.36
N LYS A 259 -12.52 24.36 -22.88
CA LYS A 259 -11.49 25.01 -23.74
C LYS A 259 -10.96 24.04 -24.80
N ARG A 260 -10.85 22.75 -24.47
CA ARG A 260 -10.33 21.72 -25.37
C ARG A 260 -11.40 21.14 -26.31
N PHE A 261 -12.63 21.01 -25.81
CA PHE A 261 -13.78 20.45 -26.51
C PHE A 261 -14.97 21.43 -26.50
N PRO A 262 -14.91 22.55 -27.25
CA PRO A 262 -15.89 23.63 -27.16
C PRO A 262 -17.32 23.21 -27.59
N ASP A 263 -17.42 22.21 -28.46
CA ASP A 263 -18.70 21.74 -29.02
C ASP A 263 -19.43 20.73 -28.14
N VAL A 264 -18.77 20.19 -27.09
CA VAL A 264 -19.34 19.19 -26.20
C VAL A 264 -20.23 19.85 -25.13
N LYS A 265 -21.44 19.31 -24.99
CA LYS A 265 -22.36 19.73 -23.92
C LYS A 265 -22.17 18.87 -22.69
N ILE A 266 -21.93 19.52 -21.56
CA ILE A 266 -21.80 18.86 -20.25
C ILE A 266 -22.85 19.44 -19.31
N HIS A 267 -23.72 18.58 -18.77
CA HIS A 267 -24.67 18.94 -17.72
C HIS A 267 -24.05 18.62 -16.37
N ALA A 268 -23.64 19.63 -15.64
CA ALA A 268 -23.08 19.48 -14.31
C ALA A 268 -24.14 19.72 -13.24
N SER A 269 -24.26 18.82 -12.30
CA SER A 269 -25.08 18.91 -11.09
C SER A 269 -24.20 18.75 -9.85
N VAL A 270 -23.98 19.85 -9.15
CA VAL A 270 -23.21 19.91 -7.89
C VAL A 270 -24.17 20.36 -6.79
N PRO A 271 -24.03 19.86 -5.54
CA PRO A 271 -24.82 20.33 -4.42
C PRO A 271 -24.72 21.85 -4.20
N GLU A 272 -25.81 22.50 -3.86
CA GLU A 272 -25.86 23.94 -3.61
C GLU A 272 -25.12 24.35 -2.33
N GLU A 273 -24.96 23.42 -1.37
CA GLU A 273 -24.25 23.65 -0.13
C GLU A 273 -22.72 23.60 -0.40
N MET A 274 -21.99 24.57 0.12
CA MET A 274 -20.54 24.62 0.03
C MET A 274 -19.93 23.41 0.73
N LEU A 275 -19.33 22.51 -0.05
CA LEU A 275 -18.81 21.24 0.41
C LEU A 275 -17.28 21.24 0.36
N PHE A 276 -16.64 21.11 1.54
CA PHE A 276 -15.20 20.94 1.66
C PHE A 276 -14.86 19.47 1.91
N ILE A 277 -13.90 18.93 1.16
CA ILE A 277 -13.35 17.60 1.43
C ILE A 277 -11.82 17.63 1.38
N PRO A 278 -11.15 16.76 2.15
CA PRO A 278 -9.69 16.69 2.13
C PRO A 278 -9.22 16.06 0.80
N MET A 279 -8.65 16.89 -0.09
CA MET A 279 -8.13 16.45 -1.38
C MET A 279 -6.95 17.29 -1.85
N ASP A 280 -6.17 16.75 -2.77
CA ASP A 280 -5.23 17.50 -3.60
C ASP A 280 -5.99 17.97 -4.84
N PRO A 281 -6.26 19.29 -4.99
CA PRO A 281 -7.14 19.81 -6.03
C PRO A 281 -6.62 19.48 -7.44
N VAL A 282 -5.29 19.58 -7.65
CA VAL A 282 -4.68 19.32 -8.96
C VAL A 282 -4.84 17.86 -9.40
N LEU A 283 -4.69 16.94 -8.45
CA LEU A 283 -4.83 15.52 -8.73
C LEU A 283 -6.29 15.12 -8.98
N ILE A 284 -7.23 15.66 -8.20
CA ILE A 284 -8.66 15.36 -8.40
C ILE A 284 -9.19 16.03 -9.67
N GLU A 285 -8.76 17.24 -9.98
CA GLU A 285 -9.04 17.89 -11.27
C GLU A 285 -8.59 16.99 -12.44
N GLN A 286 -7.39 16.42 -12.37
CA GLN A 286 -6.87 15.48 -13.36
C GLN A 286 -7.73 14.22 -13.51
N VAL A 287 -8.27 13.68 -12.40
CA VAL A 287 -9.21 12.54 -12.46
C VAL A 287 -10.48 12.93 -13.21
N ILE A 288 -11.07 14.08 -12.87
CA ILE A 288 -12.30 14.57 -13.49
C ILE A 288 -12.09 14.77 -14.99
N ILE A 289 -11.02 15.45 -15.39
CA ILE A 289 -10.67 15.70 -16.79
C ILE A 289 -10.52 14.37 -17.55
N ASN A 290 -9.70 13.45 -17.01
CA ASN A 290 -9.47 12.15 -17.67
C ASN A 290 -10.75 11.34 -17.86
N LEU A 291 -11.65 11.34 -16.88
CA LEU A 291 -12.91 10.59 -16.98
C LEU A 291 -13.88 11.25 -17.98
N ILE A 292 -13.94 12.58 -18.01
CA ILE A 292 -14.79 13.31 -18.99
C ILE A 292 -14.23 13.14 -20.41
N GLU A 293 -12.91 13.29 -20.61
CA GLU A 293 -12.26 13.08 -21.91
C GLU A 293 -12.48 11.64 -22.40
N ASN A 294 -12.42 10.66 -21.50
CA ASN A 294 -12.73 9.27 -21.84
C ASN A 294 -14.19 9.10 -22.30
N ALA A 295 -15.12 9.74 -21.61
CA ALA A 295 -16.53 9.75 -22.03
C ALA A 295 -16.73 10.41 -23.40
N ILE A 296 -16.09 11.56 -23.67
CA ILE A 296 -16.17 12.25 -24.97
C ILE A 296 -15.65 11.38 -26.11
N VAL A 297 -14.47 10.77 -25.91
CA VAL A 297 -13.78 10.03 -26.98
C VAL A 297 -14.46 8.69 -27.29
N HIS A 298 -15.02 8.02 -26.29
CA HIS A 298 -15.52 6.65 -26.43
C HIS A 298 -17.04 6.52 -26.56
N SER A 299 -17.81 7.58 -26.25
CA SER A 299 -19.26 7.55 -26.44
C SER A 299 -19.67 7.47 -27.92
N GLU A 300 -18.87 8.09 -28.80
CA GLU A 300 -19.16 8.18 -30.25
C GLU A 300 -20.54 8.78 -30.53
N THR A 301 -21.07 9.61 -29.62
CA THR A 301 -22.37 10.28 -29.75
C THR A 301 -22.21 11.78 -29.52
N ASN A 302 -23.20 12.56 -30.01
CA ASN A 302 -23.28 14.00 -29.73
C ASN A 302 -24.23 14.31 -28.55
N GLU A 303 -24.63 13.27 -27.81
CA GLU A 303 -25.46 13.44 -26.61
C GLU A 303 -24.65 14.13 -25.51
N PRO A 304 -25.28 14.95 -24.67
CA PRO A 304 -24.59 15.61 -23.57
C PRO A 304 -24.08 14.60 -22.53
N ILE A 305 -22.95 14.93 -21.91
CA ILE A 305 -22.39 14.15 -20.82
C ILE A 305 -22.96 14.68 -19.49
N ASP A 306 -23.46 13.80 -18.65
CA ASP A 306 -23.96 14.16 -17.34
C ASP A 306 -22.85 13.99 -16.29
N PHE A 307 -22.50 15.07 -15.59
CA PHE A 307 -21.59 15.06 -14.47
C PHE A 307 -22.37 15.36 -13.18
N THR A 308 -22.37 14.43 -12.23
CA THR A 308 -23.15 14.55 -10.99
C THR A 308 -22.26 14.36 -9.78
N VAL A 309 -22.31 15.30 -8.82
CA VAL A 309 -21.75 15.16 -7.50
C VAL A 309 -22.87 14.89 -6.51
N SER A 310 -22.75 13.82 -5.75
CA SER A 310 -23.70 13.44 -4.69
C SER A 310 -23.00 13.22 -3.36
N VAL A 311 -23.66 13.61 -2.27
CA VAL A 311 -23.12 13.57 -0.92
C VAL A 311 -23.92 12.58 -0.09
N THR A 312 -23.21 11.71 0.63
CA THR A 312 -23.76 10.88 1.70
C THR A 312 -23.14 11.29 3.03
N GLU A 313 -23.55 10.68 4.15
CA GLU A 313 -23.02 11.05 5.48
C GLU A 313 -21.49 11.09 5.54
N ASN A 314 -20.82 10.10 4.95
CA ASN A 314 -19.36 9.91 5.10
C ASN A 314 -18.59 10.00 3.78
N LYS A 315 -19.26 10.12 2.64
CA LYS A 315 -18.62 10.00 1.32
C LYS A 315 -19.21 11.02 0.34
N VAL A 316 -18.36 11.46 -0.59
CA VAL A 316 -18.76 12.27 -1.75
C VAL A 316 -18.50 11.46 -3.01
N SER A 317 -19.50 11.31 -3.85
CA SER A 317 -19.44 10.55 -5.08
C SER A 317 -19.49 11.49 -6.29
N PHE A 318 -18.57 11.31 -7.22
CA PHE A 318 -18.46 12.00 -8.50
C PHE A 318 -18.75 10.99 -9.59
N CYS A 319 -19.78 11.22 -10.40
CA CYS A 319 -20.21 10.32 -11.48
C CYS A 319 -20.29 11.05 -12.81
N ILE A 320 -19.65 10.49 -13.82
CA ILE A 320 -19.69 10.92 -15.22
C ILE A 320 -20.44 9.86 -16.01
N LYS A 321 -21.53 10.23 -16.68
CA LYS A 321 -22.33 9.34 -17.53
C LYS A 321 -22.22 9.79 -18.97
N ASP A 322 -21.88 8.86 -19.84
CA ASP A 322 -22.01 9.01 -21.28
C ASP A 322 -23.22 8.25 -21.83
N TYR A 323 -23.67 8.59 -23.01
CA TYR A 323 -24.78 7.97 -23.69
C TYR A 323 -24.32 7.26 -24.97
N GLY A 324 -23.18 6.55 -24.86
CA GLY A 324 -22.58 5.81 -25.94
C GLY A 324 -22.98 4.33 -26.00
N LYS A 325 -22.10 3.55 -26.65
CA LYS A 325 -22.28 2.09 -26.80
C LYS A 325 -22.08 1.26 -25.54
N GLY A 326 -21.66 1.92 -24.43
CA GLY A 326 -21.26 1.23 -23.21
C GLY A 326 -19.93 0.46 -23.34
N ILE A 327 -19.61 -0.32 -22.31
CA ILE A 327 -18.36 -1.07 -22.18
C ILE A 327 -18.67 -2.56 -22.19
N ASP A 328 -17.84 -3.34 -22.88
CA ASP A 328 -17.92 -4.80 -22.86
C ASP A 328 -17.87 -5.32 -21.41
N PRO A 329 -18.87 -6.09 -20.96
CA PRO A 329 -18.91 -6.64 -19.60
C PRO A 329 -17.67 -7.43 -19.19
N GLN A 330 -16.99 -8.07 -20.14
CA GLN A 330 -15.75 -8.81 -19.88
C GLN A 330 -14.56 -7.90 -19.54
N LYS A 331 -14.58 -6.64 -20.01
CA LYS A 331 -13.51 -5.65 -19.78
C LYS A 331 -13.73 -4.82 -18.52
N LEU A 332 -14.96 -4.72 -18.00
CA LEU A 332 -15.29 -3.92 -16.82
C LEU A 332 -14.40 -4.23 -15.59
N PRO A 333 -14.09 -5.50 -15.23
CA PRO A 333 -13.30 -5.81 -14.03
C PRO A 333 -11.85 -5.34 -14.11
N THR A 334 -11.26 -5.30 -15.31
CA THR A 334 -9.84 -5.00 -15.55
C THR A 334 -9.59 -3.61 -16.13
N LEU A 335 -10.65 -2.83 -16.36
CA LEU A 335 -10.62 -1.54 -17.05
C LEU A 335 -9.63 -0.54 -16.42
N PHE A 336 -9.53 -0.56 -15.09
CA PHE A 336 -8.64 0.33 -14.33
C PHE A 336 -7.28 -0.29 -14.01
N ASP A 337 -7.00 -1.54 -14.41
CA ASP A 337 -5.77 -2.25 -14.03
C ASP A 337 -4.63 -2.07 -15.05
N GLY A 338 -4.86 -1.30 -16.11
CA GLY A 338 -3.87 -1.08 -17.17
C GLY A 338 -3.56 -2.36 -17.96
N GLY A 339 -4.53 -3.31 -18.00
CA GLY A 339 -4.34 -4.63 -18.56
C GLY A 339 -4.48 -4.65 -20.09
N ASP A 340 -3.59 -5.39 -20.70
CA ASP A 340 -3.54 -5.98 -22.03
C ASP A 340 -4.19 -5.20 -23.20
N ALA A 341 -3.38 -4.34 -23.79
CA ALA A 341 -3.58 -3.89 -25.18
C ALA A 341 -3.43 -5.02 -26.22
N SER A 342 -3.29 -6.28 -25.79
CA SER A 342 -3.03 -7.43 -26.69
C SER A 342 -4.25 -7.91 -27.51
N GLY A 343 -5.38 -7.22 -27.43
CA GLY A 343 -6.57 -7.54 -28.22
C GLY A 343 -7.19 -6.37 -28.99
N MET A 344 -6.59 -5.18 -28.96
CA MET A 344 -7.12 -4.01 -29.67
C MET A 344 -6.48 -3.91 -31.07
N ASN A 345 -7.33 -3.90 -32.10
CA ASN A 345 -6.93 -3.57 -33.47
C ASN A 345 -6.21 -2.22 -33.47
N SER A 346 -5.14 -2.11 -34.26
CA SER A 346 -4.23 -0.97 -34.37
C SER A 346 -4.90 0.39 -34.71
N TYR A 347 -6.20 0.43 -34.98
CA TYR A 347 -6.99 1.63 -35.18
C TYR A 347 -7.54 2.23 -33.87
N ASP A 348 -7.78 1.41 -32.85
CA ASP A 348 -8.28 1.86 -31.52
C ASP A 348 -7.17 2.40 -30.60
N SER A 349 -5.92 2.05 -30.89
CA SER A 349 -4.75 2.53 -30.11
C SER A 349 -4.47 4.05 -30.26
N ARG A 350 -5.08 4.74 -31.23
CA ARG A 350 -4.98 6.21 -31.37
C ARG A 350 -5.96 6.97 -30.48
N ARG A 351 -6.95 6.30 -29.84
CA ARG A 351 -8.07 6.98 -29.15
C ARG A 351 -8.09 6.91 -27.63
N GLY A 352 -7.17 6.23 -26.98
CA GLY A 352 -7.16 6.25 -25.52
C GLY A 352 -6.56 4.99 -24.92
N MET A 353 -5.37 5.13 -24.42
CA MET A 353 -4.69 4.06 -23.70
C MET A 353 -5.19 3.97 -22.27
N GLY A 354 -5.33 2.74 -21.76
CA GLY A 354 -5.71 2.41 -20.40
C GLY A 354 -4.84 3.03 -19.28
N ILE A 355 -3.84 3.85 -19.64
CA ILE A 355 -2.98 4.59 -18.70
C ILE A 355 -3.80 5.66 -17.95
N GLY A 356 -4.67 6.41 -18.62
CA GLY A 356 -5.48 7.45 -17.97
C GLY A 356 -6.36 6.90 -16.85
N LEU A 357 -7.04 5.77 -17.08
CA LEU A 357 -7.90 5.12 -16.09
C LEU A 357 -7.10 4.50 -14.93
N SER A 358 -5.94 3.92 -15.21
CA SER A 358 -5.06 3.39 -14.16
C SER A 358 -4.46 4.50 -13.28
N ILE A 359 -4.21 5.67 -13.85
CA ILE A 359 -3.81 6.88 -13.12
C ILE A 359 -4.96 7.35 -12.22
N CYS A 360 -6.19 7.45 -12.75
CA CYS A 360 -7.37 7.79 -11.97
C CYS A 360 -7.51 6.85 -10.75
N LYS A 361 -7.35 5.54 -10.95
CA LYS A 361 -7.37 4.55 -9.85
C LYS A 361 -6.29 4.81 -8.81
N THR A 362 -5.08 5.13 -9.25
CA THR A 362 -3.96 5.42 -8.36
C THR A 362 -4.21 6.70 -7.54
N ILE A 363 -4.66 7.78 -8.19
CA ILE A 363 -4.98 9.05 -7.51
C ILE A 363 -6.11 8.86 -6.50
N VAL A 364 -7.22 8.24 -6.90
CA VAL A 364 -8.38 8.04 -6.03
C VAL A 364 -8.03 7.16 -4.83
N ARG A 365 -7.28 6.07 -5.02
CA ARG A 365 -6.79 5.22 -3.91
C ARG A 365 -5.87 5.97 -2.97
N ALA A 366 -5.03 6.84 -3.50
CA ALA A 366 -4.15 7.66 -2.70
C ALA A 366 -4.91 8.66 -1.81
N HIS A 367 -6.12 9.07 -2.23
CA HIS A 367 -7.09 9.85 -1.44
C HIS A 367 -8.00 8.98 -0.57
N HIS A 368 -7.67 7.69 -0.36
CA HIS A 368 -8.49 6.73 0.40
C HIS A 368 -9.89 6.52 -0.19
N GLY A 369 -10.04 6.79 -1.49
CA GLY A 369 -11.27 6.64 -2.24
C GLY A 369 -11.36 5.33 -3.03
N GLU A 370 -12.47 5.17 -3.74
CA GLU A 370 -12.76 4.03 -4.62
C GLU A 370 -13.21 4.56 -5.99
N ILE A 371 -12.79 3.89 -7.08
CA ILE A 371 -13.24 4.19 -8.44
C ILE A 371 -13.80 2.93 -9.07
N TYR A 372 -14.91 3.08 -9.77
CA TYR A 372 -15.59 1.99 -10.46
C TYR A 372 -16.30 2.48 -11.73
N CYS A 373 -16.63 1.53 -12.59
CA CYS A 373 -17.41 1.77 -13.79
C CYS A 373 -18.56 0.78 -13.87
N LYS A 374 -19.67 1.21 -14.44
CA LYS A 374 -20.84 0.36 -14.72
C LYS A 374 -21.51 0.79 -16.00
N ASN A 375 -22.11 -0.15 -16.72
CA ASN A 375 -23.02 0.20 -17.82
C ASN A 375 -24.39 0.59 -17.26
N HIS A 376 -25.07 1.47 -17.97
CA HIS A 376 -26.48 1.78 -17.81
C HIS A 376 -27.20 1.55 -19.15
N GLU A 377 -28.51 1.77 -19.20
CA GLU A 377 -29.35 1.40 -20.37
C GLU A 377 -28.84 1.94 -21.69
N ASN A 378 -28.23 3.13 -21.69
CA ASN A 378 -27.81 3.84 -22.91
C ASN A 378 -26.36 4.29 -22.90
N GLY A 379 -25.45 3.61 -22.19
CA GLY A 379 -24.04 4.00 -22.13
C GLY A 379 -23.29 3.49 -20.93
N ALA A 380 -22.23 4.20 -20.54
CA ALA A 380 -21.40 3.89 -19.39
C ALA A 380 -21.42 5.03 -18.34
N ALA A 381 -21.19 4.65 -17.08
CA ALA A 381 -21.02 5.56 -15.97
C ALA A 381 -19.70 5.26 -15.25
N PHE A 382 -18.82 6.26 -15.21
CA PHE A 382 -17.57 6.23 -14.46
C PHE A 382 -17.77 7.01 -13.17
N CYS A 383 -17.58 6.36 -12.03
CA CYS A 383 -17.78 6.99 -10.73
C CYS A 383 -16.56 6.81 -9.85
N PHE A 384 -16.22 7.85 -9.09
CA PHE A 384 -15.27 7.73 -8.00
C PHE A 384 -15.83 8.34 -6.72
N VAL A 385 -15.37 7.86 -5.59
CA VAL A 385 -15.89 8.22 -4.27
C VAL A 385 -14.71 8.59 -3.38
N LEU A 386 -14.82 9.74 -2.71
CA LEU A 386 -13.85 10.21 -1.73
C LEU A 386 -14.46 10.27 -0.33
N PRO A 387 -13.69 10.06 0.75
CA PRO A 387 -14.16 10.26 2.11
C PRO A 387 -14.43 11.74 2.37
N LYS A 388 -15.53 12.05 3.06
CA LYS A 388 -15.89 13.43 3.40
C LYS A 388 -14.91 14.06 4.40
N GLY A 389 -14.22 13.23 5.21
CA GLY A 389 -13.33 13.70 6.28
C GLY A 389 -14.09 14.34 7.46
N GLU A 390 -13.52 14.25 8.65
CA GLU A 390 -13.97 15.07 9.78
C GLU A 390 -13.29 16.45 9.68
N ILE A 391 -14.03 17.46 9.31
CA ILE A 391 -13.55 18.85 9.36
C ILE A 391 -13.54 19.25 10.84
N LYS A 392 -12.39 19.17 11.52
CA LYS A 392 -12.19 19.90 12.77
C LYS A 392 -12.05 21.37 12.41
N ILE A 393 -13.13 22.12 12.55
CA ILE A 393 -13.08 23.59 12.56
C ILE A 393 -12.38 23.93 13.88
N GLU A 394 -11.10 24.26 13.82
CA GLU A 394 -10.43 24.94 14.92
C GLU A 394 -11.06 26.33 15.04
N SER A 395 -11.86 26.49 16.08
CA SER A 395 -12.50 27.74 16.50
C SER A 395 -11.51 28.63 17.22
#